data_1ddb38e92732545cad57b2bb2e95a394
#
_entry.id   1ddb38e92732545cad57b2bb2e95a394
#
_cell.length_a   1.000
_cell.length_b   1.000
_cell.length_c   1.000
_cell.angle_alpha   90.00
_cell.angle_beta   90.00
_cell.angle_gamma   90.00
#
_symmetry.space_group_name_H-M   'P 1'
#
loop_
_entity.id
_entity.type
_entity.pdbx_description
1 polymer ?
#
loop_
_entity_poly.entity_id
_entity_poly.type
_entity_poly.pdbx_seq_one_letter_code
_entity_poly.pdbx_strand_id
1 'polypeptide(L)'
;MNDTVTRLQADLCVVGTGIAALNALAVASEYLEQGQQVVLIEQRAQYGGMWNDAYPFVRLHQPHELFTAGSIPWQGDRPRSYLATRQEILDHFANILDFVRARVRVDERYGWEFTEHEERDGRVLVRARNADGEQLEVDAAKLIKGFGVEVRPDTPLKFTSDHVRSIGPSTIVERRDEVYNGKEPIWIVGAGKTAMDTAHLLVTEAPGREVNMIIGGGTFFGKRDRLFPNNRWRVQATPNMLQAAVARRFDGTNEEDVRRWLREKYGIGLVPEAKNYFFGILSEAENETIARGLTSTVRGYLADVRDQDGRPELVLRSGVTREVPAGTWIVNCTGLITPVGRPYEPYSSPSGNVLTLSLRSATVLLSSFMAYFMTHLMYRDLLTTTPLYQVDYSELAKVAKPASPYVMATIAQYNLCLLSDVLPLRSFLDCGLDFDRWMPLPHRVAAVAAFAARRKRDGARMRAALDTTRDRFGVRCGPLEFV
;
A
#
# COMPACT_ATOMS: atom_id res chain seq x y z
N MET A 1 39.36 -7.00 12.77
CA MET A 1 38.30 -8.00 12.52
C MET A 1 38.44 -8.36 11.06
N ASN A 2 38.58 -9.64 10.71
CA ASN A 2 38.59 -10.03 9.30
C ASN A 2 37.15 -9.82 8.79
N ASP A 3 36.94 -8.83 7.92
CA ASP A 3 35.67 -8.64 7.22
C ASP A 3 35.43 -9.86 6.32
N THR A 4 34.68 -10.82 6.82
CA THR A 4 34.33 -12.01 6.03
C THR A 4 33.31 -11.62 5.01
N VAL A 5 33.71 -11.56 3.73
CA VAL A 5 32.81 -11.27 2.61
C VAL A 5 32.33 -12.59 2.01
N THR A 6 31.05 -12.86 2.11
CA THR A 6 30.38 -13.96 1.40
C THR A 6 30.10 -13.54 -0.04
N ARG A 7 30.54 -14.32 -1.04
CA ARG A 7 30.32 -14.04 -2.47
C ARG A 7 29.44 -15.09 -3.11
N LEU A 8 28.38 -14.64 -3.81
CA LEU A 8 27.41 -15.47 -4.50
C LEU A 8 27.26 -15.04 -5.96
N GLN A 9 26.88 -15.99 -6.81
CA GLN A 9 26.42 -15.72 -8.17
C GLN A 9 24.94 -16.05 -8.28
N ALA A 10 24.19 -15.24 -9.04
CA ALA A 10 22.76 -15.44 -9.25
C ALA A 10 22.32 -15.04 -10.66
N ASP A 11 21.21 -15.62 -11.10
CA ASP A 11 20.49 -15.17 -12.29
C ASP A 11 19.60 -13.97 -11.94
N LEU A 12 19.10 -13.94 -10.71
CA LEU A 12 18.28 -12.86 -10.16
C LEU A 12 18.61 -12.61 -8.69
N CYS A 13 18.81 -11.35 -8.33
CA CYS A 13 18.79 -10.90 -6.94
C CYS A 13 17.51 -10.10 -6.68
N VAL A 14 16.80 -10.41 -5.60
CA VAL A 14 15.59 -9.69 -5.17
C VAL A 14 15.79 -9.14 -3.78
N VAL A 15 15.59 -7.85 -3.62
CA VAL A 15 15.65 -7.15 -2.32
C VAL A 15 14.23 -6.94 -1.78
N GLY A 16 14.00 -7.47 -0.59
CA GLY A 16 12.71 -7.47 0.08
C GLY A 16 11.92 -8.76 -0.13
N THR A 17 11.01 -9.05 0.80
CA THR A 17 10.11 -10.22 0.77
C THR A 17 8.66 -9.85 1.10
N GLY A 18 8.30 -8.58 0.90
CA GLY A 18 6.91 -8.13 0.92
C GLY A 18 6.18 -8.46 -0.38
N ILE A 19 4.87 -8.18 -0.46
CA ILE A 19 4.01 -8.54 -1.61
C ILE A 19 4.55 -8.02 -2.96
N ALA A 20 5.23 -6.89 -3.00
CA ALA A 20 5.82 -6.37 -4.23
C ALA A 20 6.96 -7.28 -4.72
N ALA A 21 7.92 -7.59 -3.85
CA ALA A 21 9.03 -8.47 -4.17
C ALA A 21 8.55 -9.89 -4.50
N LEU A 22 7.58 -10.41 -3.74
CA LEU A 22 6.99 -11.73 -4.01
C LEU A 22 6.25 -11.79 -5.36
N ASN A 23 5.58 -10.70 -5.75
CA ASN A 23 4.97 -10.62 -7.09
C ASN A 23 6.03 -10.62 -8.20
N ALA A 24 7.08 -9.83 -8.03
CA ALA A 24 8.19 -9.82 -8.98
C ALA A 24 8.83 -11.21 -9.09
N LEU A 25 9.06 -11.86 -7.96
CA LEU A 25 9.64 -13.20 -7.89
C LEU A 25 8.75 -14.27 -8.55
N ALA A 26 7.44 -14.24 -8.28
CA ALA A 26 6.48 -15.15 -8.90
C ALA A 26 6.47 -15.01 -10.42
N VAL A 27 6.44 -13.77 -10.94
CA VAL A 27 6.53 -13.50 -12.38
C VAL A 27 7.89 -13.91 -12.94
N ALA A 28 9.01 -13.56 -12.27
CA ALA A 28 10.35 -13.93 -12.73
C ALA A 28 10.50 -15.46 -12.84
N SER A 29 9.89 -16.23 -11.92
CA SER A 29 9.93 -17.69 -11.95
C SER A 29 9.25 -18.32 -13.18
N GLU A 30 8.47 -17.55 -13.96
CA GLU A 30 7.89 -18.00 -15.23
C GLU A 30 8.89 -17.92 -16.40
N TYR A 31 9.93 -17.10 -16.26
CA TYR A 31 10.96 -16.86 -17.26
C TYR A 31 12.28 -17.57 -16.95
N LEU A 32 12.53 -17.86 -15.69
CA LEU A 32 13.71 -18.58 -15.23
C LEU A 32 13.59 -20.07 -15.49
N GLU A 33 14.69 -20.72 -15.88
CA GLU A 33 14.75 -22.16 -16.08
C GLU A 33 14.94 -22.90 -14.76
N GLN A 34 14.56 -24.17 -14.73
CA GLN A 34 14.76 -25.01 -13.57
C GLN A 34 16.25 -25.12 -13.23
N GLY A 35 16.61 -24.78 -11.99
CA GLY A 35 18.00 -24.81 -11.51
C GLY A 35 18.71 -23.46 -11.56
N GLN A 36 18.15 -22.44 -12.20
CA GLN A 36 18.66 -21.08 -12.08
C GLN A 36 18.56 -20.55 -10.65
N GLN A 37 19.54 -19.73 -10.27
CA GLN A 37 19.73 -19.28 -8.89
C GLN A 37 19.11 -17.92 -8.66
N VAL A 38 18.23 -17.83 -7.65
CA VAL A 38 17.72 -16.58 -7.10
C VAL A 38 18.27 -16.36 -5.71
N VAL A 39 18.76 -15.15 -5.44
CA VAL A 39 19.13 -14.72 -4.09
C VAL A 39 18.10 -13.70 -3.60
N LEU A 40 17.46 -13.99 -2.44
CA LEU A 40 16.56 -13.07 -1.74
C LEU A 40 17.28 -12.42 -0.58
N ILE A 41 17.24 -11.09 -0.51
CA ILE A 41 17.82 -10.30 0.59
C ILE A 41 16.68 -9.61 1.33
N GLU A 42 16.54 -9.91 2.61
CA GLU A 42 15.52 -9.29 3.49
C GLU A 42 16.16 -8.83 4.79
N GLN A 43 15.92 -7.57 5.16
CA GLN A 43 16.46 -6.97 6.39
C GLN A 43 15.85 -7.54 7.67
N ARG A 44 14.61 -8.06 7.60
CA ARG A 44 13.95 -8.69 8.74
C ARG A 44 14.39 -10.14 8.89
N ALA A 45 14.14 -10.72 10.06
CA ALA A 45 14.46 -12.13 10.35
C ALA A 45 13.59 -13.14 9.58
N GLN A 46 12.53 -12.64 8.86
CA GLN A 46 11.61 -13.51 8.12
C GLN A 46 10.95 -12.74 6.96
N TYR A 47 10.33 -13.48 6.04
CA TYR A 47 9.50 -12.92 4.98
C TYR A 47 8.26 -12.20 5.54
N GLY A 48 7.62 -11.37 4.69
CA GLY A 48 6.35 -10.72 5.03
C GLY A 48 6.34 -9.21 4.83
N GLY A 49 7.52 -8.57 4.75
CA GLY A 49 7.60 -7.12 4.58
C GLY A 49 6.82 -6.38 5.68
N MET A 50 6.02 -5.39 5.28
CA MET A 50 5.22 -4.56 6.21
C MET A 50 4.22 -5.34 7.08
N TRP A 51 3.82 -6.55 6.67
CA TRP A 51 2.87 -7.36 7.43
C TRP A 51 3.45 -7.86 8.75
N ASN A 52 4.79 -7.93 8.90
CA ASN A 52 5.43 -8.23 10.17
C ASN A 52 5.24 -7.10 11.20
N ASP A 53 5.15 -5.86 10.74
CA ASP A 53 5.08 -4.65 11.58
C ASP A 53 3.64 -4.14 11.74
N ALA A 54 2.67 -4.71 11.01
CA ALA A 54 1.27 -4.33 11.10
C ALA A 54 0.65 -4.77 12.45
N TYR A 55 -0.30 -3.98 12.97
CA TYR A 55 -0.99 -4.31 14.22
C TYR A 55 -1.71 -5.68 14.14
N PRO A 56 -1.81 -6.43 15.25
CA PRO A 56 -2.21 -7.85 15.22
C PRO A 56 -3.63 -8.12 14.68
N PHE A 57 -4.55 -7.17 14.85
CA PHE A 57 -5.94 -7.30 14.43
C PHE A 57 -6.22 -6.78 13.01
N VAL A 58 -5.19 -6.40 12.24
CA VAL A 58 -5.36 -5.96 10.86
C VAL A 58 -5.94 -7.08 9.99
N ARG A 59 -6.82 -6.70 9.08
CA ARG A 59 -7.35 -7.56 8.02
C ARG A 59 -7.21 -6.87 6.67
N LEU A 60 -7.19 -7.66 5.61
CA LEU A 60 -7.39 -7.11 4.27
C LEU A 60 -8.69 -6.30 4.23
N HIS A 61 -8.72 -5.25 3.47
CA HIS A 61 -9.94 -4.48 3.23
C HIS A 61 -10.66 -4.87 1.92
N GLN A 62 -10.00 -5.65 1.06
CA GLN A 62 -10.58 -6.32 -0.13
C GLN A 62 -10.64 -7.84 0.08
N PRO A 63 -11.41 -8.57 -0.72
CA PRO A 63 -11.44 -10.02 -0.72
C PRO A 63 -10.05 -10.64 -0.89
N HIS A 64 -9.74 -11.67 -0.10
CA HIS A 64 -8.42 -12.30 -0.04
C HIS A 64 -7.94 -12.83 -1.39
N GLU A 65 -8.82 -13.42 -2.21
CA GLU A 65 -8.47 -13.95 -3.54
C GLU A 65 -7.84 -12.90 -4.48
N LEU A 66 -8.07 -11.62 -4.20
CA LEU A 66 -7.55 -10.47 -4.97
C LEU A 66 -6.28 -9.87 -4.35
N PHE A 67 -5.62 -10.59 -3.44
CA PHE A 67 -4.36 -10.22 -2.83
C PHE A 67 -3.40 -11.40 -2.88
N THR A 68 -2.67 -11.54 -3.97
CA THR A 68 -1.73 -12.63 -4.21
C THR A 68 -0.55 -12.18 -5.08
N ALA A 69 0.41 -13.07 -5.31
CA ALA A 69 1.49 -12.89 -6.27
C ALA A 69 1.23 -13.74 -7.54
N GLY A 70 1.45 -13.14 -8.71
CA GLY A 70 1.11 -13.80 -9.97
C GLY A 70 -0.35 -14.23 -9.99
N SER A 71 -0.60 -15.49 -10.31
CA SER A 71 -1.93 -16.14 -10.26
C SER A 71 -2.02 -17.22 -9.17
N ILE A 72 -1.11 -17.21 -8.18
CA ILE A 72 -1.02 -18.25 -7.14
C ILE A 72 -2.28 -18.21 -6.26
N PRO A 73 -3.03 -19.33 -6.16
CA PRO A 73 -4.27 -19.35 -5.40
C PRO A 73 -4.02 -19.37 -3.90
N TRP A 74 -4.95 -18.81 -3.13
CA TRP A 74 -5.02 -19.01 -1.70
C TRP A 74 -5.37 -20.47 -1.38
N GLN A 75 -4.79 -20.98 -0.29
CA GLN A 75 -5.13 -22.31 0.22
C GLN A 75 -6.35 -22.24 1.16
N GLY A 76 -7.05 -23.38 1.28
CA GLY A 76 -8.22 -23.53 2.14
C GLY A 76 -9.52 -23.05 1.49
N ASP A 77 -10.64 -23.48 2.09
CA ASP A 77 -11.99 -23.14 1.65
C ASP A 77 -12.52 -21.98 2.51
N ARG A 78 -12.50 -20.79 1.93
CA ARG A 78 -13.04 -19.57 2.53
C ARG A 78 -14.05 -18.93 1.60
N PRO A 79 -15.10 -18.28 2.15
CA PRO A 79 -16.00 -17.49 1.31
C PRO A 79 -15.21 -16.46 0.50
N ARG A 80 -15.58 -16.25 -0.76
CA ARG A 80 -14.86 -15.30 -1.64
C ARG A 80 -14.74 -13.88 -1.07
N SER A 81 -15.77 -13.43 -0.32
CA SER A 81 -15.79 -12.12 0.35
C SER A 81 -14.95 -12.06 1.64
N TYR A 82 -14.30 -13.17 2.02
CA TYR A 82 -13.52 -13.24 3.25
C TYR A 82 -12.35 -12.25 3.22
N LEU A 83 -12.13 -11.60 4.35
CA LEU A 83 -11.02 -10.67 4.58
C LEU A 83 -9.97 -11.36 5.44
N ALA A 84 -8.86 -11.74 4.84
CA ALA A 84 -7.81 -12.48 5.52
C ALA A 84 -7.18 -11.66 6.65
N THR A 85 -6.85 -12.35 7.73
CA THR A 85 -6.08 -11.82 8.87
C THR A 85 -4.61 -11.64 8.50
N ARG A 86 -3.88 -10.91 9.34
CA ARG A 86 -2.42 -10.75 9.24
C ARG A 86 -1.70 -12.11 9.13
N GLN A 87 -2.04 -13.06 9.99
CA GLN A 87 -1.38 -14.36 9.99
C GLN A 87 -1.67 -15.14 8.70
N GLU A 88 -2.93 -15.18 8.25
CA GLU A 88 -3.29 -15.85 7.01
C GLU A 88 -2.60 -15.24 5.78
N ILE A 89 -2.30 -13.93 5.81
CA ILE A 89 -1.51 -13.27 4.76
C ILE A 89 -0.06 -13.75 4.79
N LEU A 90 0.55 -13.84 5.97
CA LEU A 90 1.91 -14.37 6.12
C LEU A 90 1.99 -15.84 5.70
N ASP A 91 0.99 -16.65 6.05
CA ASP A 91 0.88 -18.04 5.61
C ASP A 91 0.76 -18.15 4.08
N HIS A 92 -0.01 -17.25 3.47
CA HIS A 92 -0.09 -17.17 2.00
C HIS A 92 1.24 -16.77 1.36
N PHE A 93 2.02 -15.91 1.98
CA PHE A 93 3.36 -15.56 1.50
C PHE A 93 4.33 -16.74 1.57
N ALA A 94 4.22 -17.59 2.60
CA ALA A 94 4.94 -18.88 2.63
C ALA A 94 4.58 -19.74 1.42
N ASN A 95 3.28 -19.88 1.11
CA ASN A 95 2.81 -20.64 -0.05
C ASN A 95 3.35 -20.10 -1.37
N ILE A 96 3.47 -18.76 -1.50
CA ILE A 96 4.07 -18.13 -2.68
C ILE A 96 5.55 -18.53 -2.79
N LEU A 97 6.29 -18.47 -1.69
CA LEU A 97 7.70 -18.89 -1.68
C LEU A 97 7.86 -20.36 -2.03
N ASP A 98 7.02 -21.25 -1.48
CA ASP A 98 7.06 -22.68 -1.81
C ASP A 98 6.77 -22.94 -3.30
N PHE A 99 5.81 -22.19 -3.88
CA PHE A 99 5.53 -22.27 -5.30
C PHE A 99 6.74 -21.87 -6.16
N VAL A 100 7.49 -20.86 -5.74
CA VAL A 100 8.71 -20.42 -6.44
C VAL A 100 9.85 -21.41 -6.26
N ARG A 101 10.08 -21.91 -5.02
CA ARG A 101 11.10 -22.92 -4.70
C ARG A 101 10.93 -24.21 -5.51
N ALA A 102 9.70 -24.54 -5.88
CA ALA A 102 9.43 -25.70 -6.74
C ALA A 102 9.88 -25.52 -8.20
N ARG A 103 10.23 -24.29 -8.61
CA ARG A 103 10.61 -23.93 -9.98
C ARG A 103 12.06 -23.52 -10.14
N VAL A 104 12.60 -22.78 -9.19
CA VAL A 104 13.96 -22.24 -9.22
C VAL A 104 14.66 -22.47 -7.89
N ARG A 105 16.00 -22.40 -7.88
CA ARG A 105 16.76 -22.44 -6.63
C ARG A 105 16.69 -21.08 -5.95
N VAL A 106 16.28 -21.06 -4.68
CA VAL A 106 16.17 -19.81 -3.89
C VAL A 106 17.13 -19.90 -2.70
N ASP A 107 18.08 -18.97 -2.63
CA ASP A 107 18.94 -18.72 -1.47
C ASP A 107 18.38 -17.52 -0.72
N GLU A 108 17.85 -17.75 0.47
CA GLU A 108 17.16 -16.74 1.26
C GLU A 108 18.08 -16.20 2.35
N ARG A 109 18.33 -14.89 2.32
CA ARG A 109 19.20 -14.15 3.24
C ARG A 109 18.36 -13.21 4.09
N TYR A 110 17.83 -13.74 5.19
CA TYR A 110 17.13 -12.96 6.22
C TYR A 110 18.10 -12.32 7.20
N GLY A 111 17.76 -11.13 7.72
CA GLY A 111 18.63 -10.34 8.59
C GLY A 111 19.73 -9.59 7.82
N TRP A 112 19.62 -9.50 6.49
CA TRP A 112 20.57 -8.80 5.64
C TRP A 112 19.98 -7.52 5.08
N GLU A 113 20.60 -6.38 5.39
CA GLU A 113 20.23 -5.08 4.87
C GLU A 113 20.95 -4.80 3.55
N PHE A 114 20.19 -4.58 2.47
CA PHE A 114 20.72 -4.08 1.20
C PHE A 114 21.37 -2.71 1.40
N THR A 115 22.59 -2.51 0.93
CA THR A 115 23.33 -1.26 1.04
C THR A 115 23.42 -0.51 -0.27
N GLU A 116 23.91 -1.17 -1.32
CA GLU A 116 24.12 -0.55 -2.63
C GLU A 116 24.19 -1.60 -3.75
N HIS A 117 24.18 -1.13 -4.97
CA HIS A 117 24.47 -1.94 -6.15
C HIS A 117 25.28 -1.15 -7.17
N GLU A 118 25.97 -1.90 -8.03
CA GLU A 118 26.77 -1.36 -9.11
C GLU A 118 26.56 -2.21 -10.37
N GLU A 119 26.25 -1.57 -11.50
CA GLU A 119 26.19 -2.25 -12.79
C GLU A 119 27.57 -2.27 -13.43
N ARG A 120 28.05 -3.46 -13.80
CA ARG A 120 29.33 -3.65 -14.48
C ARG A 120 29.29 -4.88 -15.38
N ASP A 121 29.89 -4.79 -16.55
CA ASP A 121 30.01 -5.89 -17.50
C ASP A 121 28.70 -6.61 -17.85
N GLY A 122 27.60 -5.84 -17.90
CA GLY A 122 26.24 -6.37 -18.18
C GLY A 122 25.60 -7.12 -17.02
N ARG A 123 26.19 -7.12 -15.83
CA ARG A 123 25.69 -7.72 -14.60
C ARG A 123 25.54 -6.67 -13.49
N VAL A 124 25.00 -7.07 -12.38
CA VAL A 124 24.76 -6.19 -11.22
C VAL A 124 25.43 -6.79 -9.98
N LEU A 125 26.43 -6.09 -9.44
CA LEU A 125 26.98 -6.40 -8.13
C LEU A 125 26.10 -5.79 -7.05
N VAL A 126 25.50 -6.61 -6.22
CA VAL A 126 24.63 -6.22 -5.12
C VAL A 126 25.36 -6.43 -3.79
N ARG A 127 25.34 -5.43 -2.91
CA ARG A 127 25.96 -5.50 -1.58
C ARG A 127 24.92 -5.42 -0.49
N ALA A 128 25.13 -6.22 0.54
CA ALA A 128 24.31 -6.24 1.75
C ALA A 128 25.19 -6.50 2.98
N ARG A 129 24.67 -6.13 4.16
CA ARG A 129 25.32 -6.39 5.44
C ARG A 129 24.29 -6.92 6.44
N ASN A 130 24.73 -7.72 7.39
CA ASN A 130 23.91 -8.12 8.52
C ASN A 130 24.24 -7.30 9.81
N ALA A 131 23.53 -7.59 10.89
CA ALA A 131 23.70 -6.90 12.16
C ALA A 131 25.10 -7.14 12.80
N ASP A 132 25.74 -8.26 12.46
CA ASP A 132 27.09 -8.62 12.97
C ASP A 132 28.21 -7.94 12.17
N GLY A 133 27.85 -7.17 11.13
CA GLY A 133 28.81 -6.46 10.26
C GLY A 133 29.41 -7.33 9.15
N GLU A 134 28.95 -8.58 8.99
CA GLU A 134 29.36 -9.42 7.86
C GLU A 134 28.82 -8.83 6.55
N GLN A 135 29.58 -9.02 5.47
CA GLN A 135 29.28 -8.50 4.14
C GLN A 135 28.87 -9.62 3.19
N LEU A 136 27.86 -9.33 2.36
CA LEU A 136 27.40 -10.19 1.26
C LEU A 136 27.54 -9.44 -0.06
N GLU A 137 28.21 -10.07 -1.02
CA GLU A 137 28.27 -9.62 -2.40
C GLU A 137 27.57 -10.65 -3.30
N VAL A 138 26.58 -10.21 -4.07
CA VAL A 138 25.86 -11.03 -5.05
C VAL A 138 26.12 -10.47 -6.43
N ASP A 139 26.79 -11.25 -7.29
CA ASP A 139 26.92 -10.94 -8.70
C ASP A 139 25.73 -11.57 -9.45
N ALA A 140 24.77 -10.72 -9.84
CA ALA A 140 23.50 -11.14 -10.42
C ALA A 140 23.35 -10.67 -11.87
N ALA A 141 22.65 -11.46 -12.71
CA ALA A 141 22.30 -10.99 -14.05
C ALA A 141 21.25 -9.87 -14.01
N LYS A 142 20.31 -9.94 -13.07
CA LYS A 142 19.26 -8.93 -12.87
C LYS A 142 19.06 -8.66 -11.37
N LEU A 143 18.65 -7.41 -11.06
CA LEU A 143 18.29 -6.98 -9.70
C LEU A 143 16.88 -6.40 -9.68
N ILE A 144 16.06 -6.86 -8.73
CA ILE A 144 14.75 -6.26 -8.43
C ILE A 144 14.74 -5.76 -6.99
N LYS A 145 14.56 -4.45 -6.80
CA LYS A 145 14.47 -3.82 -5.47
C LYS A 145 12.99 -3.61 -5.11
N GLY A 146 12.46 -4.53 -4.31
CA GLY A 146 11.05 -4.55 -3.88
C GLY A 146 10.81 -3.73 -2.62
N PHE A 147 11.16 -2.45 -2.59
CA PHE A 147 11.03 -1.60 -1.40
C PHE A 147 9.57 -1.40 -0.95
N GLY A 148 8.62 -1.42 -1.89
CA GLY A 148 7.20 -1.37 -1.57
C GLY A 148 6.79 -0.13 -0.79
N VAL A 149 5.85 -0.35 0.16
CA VAL A 149 5.39 0.65 1.12
C VAL A 149 5.94 0.27 2.48
N GLU A 150 6.59 1.20 3.17
CA GLU A 150 7.02 0.99 4.54
C GLU A 150 5.91 1.41 5.51
N VAL A 151 5.63 0.55 6.46
CA VAL A 151 4.83 0.84 7.63
C VAL A 151 5.80 1.01 8.80
N ARG A 152 5.70 2.13 9.48
CA ARG A 152 6.46 2.33 10.71
C ARG A 152 5.80 1.55 11.84
N PRO A 153 6.56 0.98 12.77
CA PRO A 153 6.02 0.47 14.02
C PRO A 153 5.16 1.53 14.68
N ASP A 154 4.03 1.11 15.23
CA ASP A 154 3.16 2.02 15.94
C ASP A 154 3.85 2.51 17.21
N THR A 155 3.92 3.82 17.37
CA THR A 155 4.58 4.45 18.50
C THR A 155 3.62 5.36 19.25
N PRO A 156 3.74 5.44 20.59
CA PRO A 156 3.00 6.42 21.37
C PRO A 156 3.27 7.86 20.90
N LEU A 157 2.29 8.73 21.03
CA LEU A 157 2.51 10.18 20.95
C LEU A 157 3.16 10.65 22.26
N LYS A 158 4.00 11.66 22.15
CA LYS A 158 4.58 12.34 23.32
C LYS A 158 3.75 13.58 23.61
N PHE A 159 3.45 13.80 24.89
CA PHE A 159 2.66 14.92 25.37
C PHE A 159 3.37 15.65 26.51
N THR A 160 2.91 16.87 26.77
CA THR A 160 3.40 17.67 27.90
C THR A 160 2.83 17.12 29.23
N SER A 161 1.62 16.53 29.22
CA SER A 161 1.00 15.91 30.39
C SER A 161 1.51 14.50 30.62
N ASP A 162 1.83 14.18 31.86
CA ASP A 162 2.13 12.81 32.33
C ASP A 162 0.88 12.09 32.89
N HIS A 163 -0.28 12.76 32.92
CA HIS A 163 -1.51 12.20 33.47
C HIS A 163 -2.35 11.40 32.45
N VAL A 164 -1.86 11.19 31.21
CA VAL A 164 -2.51 10.38 30.18
C VAL A 164 -1.59 9.22 29.75
N ARG A 165 -2.19 8.18 29.17
CA ARG A 165 -1.49 6.98 28.70
C ARG A 165 -1.50 6.96 27.18
N SER A 166 -0.38 7.26 26.55
CA SER A 166 -0.25 7.18 25.09
C SER A 166 0.25 5.81 24.66
N ILE A 167 -0.44 5.20 23.68
CA ILE A 167 -0.11 3.88 23.13
C ILE A 167 -0.28 3.85 21.60
N GLY A 168 0.29 2.83 20.97
CA GLY A 168 -0.02 2.43 19.60
C GLY A 168 -1.13 1.37 19.54
N PRO A 169 -1.69 1.08 18.34
CA PRO A 169 -2.72 0.05 18.17
C PRO A 169 -2.30 -1.34 18.63
N SER A 170 -1.06 -1.77 18.41
CA SER A 170 -0.56 -3.09 18.83
C SER A 170 -0.61 -3.27 20.35
N THR A 171 -0.30 -2.22 21.10
CA THR A 171 -0.32 -2.23 22.57
C THR A 171 -1.72 -2.47 23.16
N ILE A 172 -2.79 -2.19 22.41
CA ILE A 172 -4.18 -2.51 22.84
C ILE A 172 -4.30 -4.01 23.11
N VAL A 173 -3.73 -4.84 22.24
CA VAL A 173 -3.80 -6.30 22.38
C VAL A 173 -2.87 -6.81 23.48
N GLU A 174 -1.68 -6.22 23.60
CA GLU A 174 -0.70 -6.55 24.65
C GLU A 174 -1.23 -6.21 26.06
N ARG A 175 -1.95 -5.10 26.19
CA ARG A 175 -2.55 -4.61 27.45
C ARG A 175 -4.08 -4.75 27.48
N ARG A 176 -4.58 -5.82 26.88
CA ARG A 176 -6.01 -6.03 26.65
C ARG A 176 -6.85 -5.84 27.92
N ASP A 177 -6.47 -6.49 29.00
CA ASP A 177 -7.25 -6.44 30.25
C ASP A 177 -7.37 -5.02 30.81
N GLU A 178 -6.31 -4.23 30.75
CA GLU A 178 -6.34 -2.84 31.22
C GLU A 178 -7.17 -1.94 30.31
N VAL A 179 -7.00 -2.09 28.99
CA VAL A 179 -7.68 -1.25 28.01
C VAL A 179 -9.16 -1.60 27.94
N TYR A 180 -9.53 -2.89 27.99
CA TYR A 180 -10.93 -3.32 27.82
C TYR A 180 -11.75 -3.18 29.10
N ASN A 181 -11.17 -3.43 30.27
CA ASN A 181 -11.87 -3.43 31.54
C ASN A 181 -11.69 -2.13 32.36
N GLY A 182 -10.84 -1.21 31.90
CA GLY A 182 -10.64 0.08 32.53
C GLY A 182 -11.88 0.98 32.46
N LYS A 183 -11.90 2.06 33.24
CA LYS A 183 -13.00 3.03 33.27
C LYS A 183 -12.68 4.32 32.52
N GLU A 184 -11.39 4.60 32.34
CA GLU A 184 -10.91 5.83 31.73
C GLU A 184 -11.24 5.88 30.25
N PRO A 185 -11.61 7.05 29.69
CA PRO A 185 -11.93 7.19 28.27
C PRO A 185 -10.78 6.78 27.36
N ILE A 186 -11.15 6.32 26.15
CA ILE A 186 -10.18 6.00 25.08
C ILE A 186 -10.37 7.02 23.96
N TRP A 187 -9.28 7.69 23.56
CA TRP A 187 -9.24 8.62 22.44
C TRP A 187 -8.37 8.09 21.32
N ILE A 188 -8.97 7.78 20.19
CA ILE A 188 -8.27 7.36 18.96
C ILE A 188 -7.88 8.60 18.17
N VAL A 189 -6.61 8.78 17.89
CA VAL A 189 -6.10 9.92 17.10
C VAL A 189 -5.81 9.44 15.67
N GLY A 190 -6.59 9.92 14.71
CA GLY A 190 -6.50 9.55 13.31
C GLY A 190 -7.87 9.26 12.69
N ALA A 191 -7.91 9.16 11.37
CA ALA A 191 -9.12 8.83 10.61
C ALA A 191 -8.82 7.91 9.40
N GLY A 192 -7.62 7.33 9.33
CA GLY A 192 -7.24 6.34 8.31
C GLY A 192 -7.79 4.95 8.64
N LYS A 193 -7.45 3.95 7.80
CA LYS A 193 -7.93 2.57 7.99
C LYS A 193 -7.53 2.01 9.36
N THR A 194 -6.32 2.26 9.83
CA THR A 194 -5.86 1.85 11.16
C THR A 194 -6.79 2.39 12.27
N ALA A 195 -7.17 3.67 12.19
CA ALA A 195 -8.07 4.27 13.19
C ALA A 195 -9.48 3.64 13.13
N MET A 196 -9.97 3.31 11.92
CA MET A 196 -11.26 2.63 11.76
C MET A 196 -11.21 1.20 12.29
N ASP A 197 -10.14 0.46 12.04
CA ASP A 197 -9.96 -0.90 12.57
C ASP A 197 -9.85 -0.90 14.09
N THR A 198 -9.12 0.06 14.66
CA THR A 198 -8.99 0.25 16.11
C THR A 198 -10.34 0.61 16.74
N ALA A 199 -11.09 1.52 16.13
CA ALA A 199 -12.41 1.88 16.61
C ALA A 199 -13.37 0.69 16.55
N HIS A 200 -13.38 -0.03 15.41
CA HIS A 200 -14.21 -1.24 15.26
C HIS A 200 -13.89 -2.29 16.32
N LEU A 201 -12.59 -2.58 16.54
CA LEU A 201 -12.16 -3.51 17.58
C LEU A 201 -12.71 -3.10 18.96
N LEU A 202 -12.48 -1.85 19.37
CA LEU A 202 -12.86 -1.39 20.71
C LEU A 202 -14.37 -1.35 20.92
N VAL A 203 -15.13 -0.87 19.93
CA VAL A 203 -16.61 -0.80 20.07
C VAL A 203 -17.28 -2.18 20.02
N THR A 204 -16.62 -3.20 19.42
CA THR A 204 -17.17 -4.55 19.35
C THR A 204 -16.72 -5.45 20.48
N GLU A 205 -15.45 -5.37 20.89
CA GLU A 205 -14.87 -6.29 21.86
C GLU A 205 -14.78 -5.72 23.30
N ALA A 206 -14.93 -4.41 23.46
CA ALA A 206 -14.96 -3.75 24.76
C ALA A 206 -16.27 -2.97 24.96
N PRO A 207 -17.45 -3.63 24.94
CA PRO A 207 -18.74 -2.97 25.06
C PRO A 207 -18.84 -2.21 26.39
N GLY A 208 -19.38 -0.99 26.33
CA GLY A 208 -19.50 -0.10 27.51
C GLY A 208 -18.26 0.77 27.78
N ARG A 209 -17.18 0.62 27.02
CA ARG A 209 -16.05 1.57 27.07
C ARG A 209 -16.44 2.89 26.42
N GLU A 210 -16.00 3.99 27.03
CA GLU A 210 -16.08 5.29 26.38
C GLU A 210 -14.99 5.40 25.29
N VAL A 211 -15.38 5.32 24.02
CA VAL A 211 -14.47 5.40 22.87
C VAL A 211 -14.75 6.66 22.07
N ASN A 212 -13.72 7.49 21.92
CA ASN A 212 -13.78 8.77 21.23
C ASN A 212 -12.78 8.83 20.08
N MET A 213 -13.01 9.67 19.07
CA MET A 213 -12.07 9.86 17.96
C MET A 213 -11.75 11.33 17.69
N ILE A 214 -10.46 11.62 17.40
CA ILE A 214 -10.01 12.90 16.83
C ILE A 214 -9.61 12.64 15.37
N ILE A 215 -10.42 13.10 14.43
CA ILE A 215 -10.39 12.65 13.04
C ILE A 215 -9.71 13.61 12.04
N GLY A 216 -9.07 14.69 12.50
CA GLY A 216 -8.47 15.68 11.62
C GLY A 216 -9.50 16.27 10.65
N GLY A 217 -9.20 16.25 9.35
CA GLY A 217 -10.12 16.65 8.29
C GLY A 217 -11.12 15.56 7.86
N GLY A 218 -11.09 14.40 8.52
CA GLY A 218 -11.87 13.23 8.14
C GLY A 218 -11.32 12.51 6.91
N THR A 219 -11.55 11.19 6.86
CA THR A 219 -11.23 10.34 5.71
C THR A 219 -12.49 9.63 5.26
N PHE A 220 -12.69 9.50 3.96
CA PHE A 220 -13.72 8.63 3.40
C PHE A 220 -13.06 7.44 2.70
N PHE A 221 -13.81 6.36 2.60
CA PHE A 221 -13.41 5.06 2.07
C PHE A 221 -14.32 4.68 0.91
N GLY A 222 -13.84 3.83 0.02
CA GLY A 222 -14.69 3.19 -0.97
C GLY A 222 -15.69 2.23 -0.30
N LYS A 223 -16.95 2.23 -0.70
CA LYS A 223 -17.97 1.30 -0.18
C LYS A 223 -17.69 -0.12 -0.67
N ARG A 224 -17.22 -1.01 0.25
CA ARG A 224 -16.94 -2.42 -0.10
C ARG A 224 -18.14 -3.11 -0.73
N ASP A 225 -19.32 -2.87 -0.19
CA ASP A 225 -20.55 -3.49 -0.64
C ASP A 225 -20.93 -3.15 -2.10
N ARG A 226 -20.41 -2.05 -2.63
CA ARG A 226 -20.55 -1.67 -4.04
C ARG A 226 -19.44 -2.18 -4.94
N LEU A 227 -18.22 -2.24 -4.40
CA LEU A 227 -17.03 -2.66 -5.13
C LEU A 227 -16.92 -4.19 -5.23
N PHE A 228 -17.32 -4.88 -4.15
CA PHE A 228 -17.25 -6.33 -4.02
C PHE A 228 -18.55 -6.91 -3.43
N PRO A 229 -19.73 -6.70 -4.07
CA PRO A 229 -20.97 -7.24 -3.55
C PRO A 229 -20.96 -8.78 -3.58
N ASN A 230 -21.61 -9.43 -2.59
CA ASN A 230 -21.75 -10.88 -2.57
C ASN A 230 -22.44 -11.42 -3.83
N ASN A 231 -23.46 -10.73 -4.33
CA ASN A 231 -24.02 -11.01 -5.64
C ASN A 231 -23.21 -10.30 -6.73
N ARG A 232 -22.29 -11.02 -7.34
CA ARG A 232 -21.34 -10.54 -8.36
C ARG A 232 -22.03 -9.96 -9.63
N TRP A 233 -23.25 -10.34 -9.91
CA TRP A 233 -24.04 -9.76 -11.01
C TRP A 233 -24.50 -8.32 -10.72
N ARG A 234 -24.45 -7.89 -9.46
CA ARG A 234 -24.81 -6.54 -9.01
C ARG A 234 -23.61 -5.60 -8.86
N VAL A 235 -22.42 -5.99 -9.34
CA VAL A 235 -21.24 -5.11 -9.34
C VAL A 235 -21.53 -3.85 -10.13
N GLN A 236 -21.48 -2.71 -9.47
CA GLN A 236 -21.67 -1.40 -10.11
C GLN A 236 -20.36 -0.84 -10.66
N ALA A 237 -19.28 -1.05 -9.94
CA ALA A 237 -17.93 -0.73 -10.35
C ALA A 237 -16.94 -1.56 -9.51
N THR A 238 -15.94 -2.13 -10.15
CA THR A 238 -14.75 -2.65 -9.46
C THR A 238 -13.82 -1.49 -9.09
N PRO A 239 -12.82 -1.70 -8.23
CA PRO A 239 -11.80 -0.68 -8.01
C PRO A 239 -11.09 -0.23 -9.30
N ASN A 240 -10.84 -1.13 -10.26
CA ASN A 240 -10.26 -0.76 -11.55
C ASN A 240 -11.17 0.15 -12.37
N MET A 241 -12.46 -0.18 -12.44
CA MET A 241 -13.46 0.67 -13.11
C MET A 241 -13.60 2.03 -12.43
N LEU A 242 -13.51 2.07 -11.09
CA LEU A 242 -13.55 3.30 -10.32
C LEU A 242 -12.33 4.17 -10.60
N GLN A 243 -11.13 3.59 -10.61
CA GLN A 243 -9.89 4.29 -10.98
C GLN A 243 -9.97 4.83 -12.41
N ALA A 244 -10.45 4.05 -13.36
CA ALA A 244 -10.65 4.50 -14.74
C ALA A 244 -11.67 5.64 -14.83
N ALA A 245 -12.73 5.63 -14.01
CA ALA A 245 -13.70 6.72 -13.95
C ALA A 245 -13.12 8.00 -13.32
N VAL A 246 -12.26 7.88 -12.31
CA VAL A 246 -11.48 8.97 -11.72
C VAL A 246 -10.53 9.56 -12.76
N ALA A 247 -9.72 8.73 -13.41
CA ALA A 247 -8.74 9.16 -14.42
C ALA A 247 -9.38 9.88 -15.61
N ARG A 248 -10.59 9.46 -16.02
CA ARG A 248 -11.35 10.16 -17.07
C ARG A 248 -11.93 11.51 -16.64
N ARG A 249 -12.08 11.76 -15.34
CA ARG A 249 -12.62 13.03 -14.80
C ARG A 249 -11.55 14.03 -14.44
N PHE A 250 -10.43 13.54 -13.96
CA PHE A 250 -9.32 14.37 -13.52
C PHE A 250 -8.63 15.01 -14.73
N ASP A 251 -8.41 16.33 -14.67
CA ASP A 251 -7.75 17.13 -15.71
C ASP A 251 -6.45 17.80 -15.25
N GLY A 252 -6.01 17.50 -14.02
CA GLY A 252 -4.81 18.10 -13.40
C GLY A 252 -5.11 19.33 -12.54
N THR A 253 -6.33 19.88 -12.56
CA THR A 253 -6.71 21.11 -11.83
C THR A 253 -7.96 20.98 -10.97
N ASN A 254 -8.78 19.96 -11.22
CA ASN A 254 -10.14 19.82 -10.68
C ASN A 254 -10.27 18.76 -9.57
N GLU A 255 -9.23 18.58 -8.75
CA GLU A 255 -9.19 17.56 -7.69
C GLU A 255 -10.38 17.63 -6.71
N GLU A 256 -10.89 18.85 -6.43
CA GLU A 256 -12.01 19.05 -5.52
C GLU A 256 -13.34 18.53 -6.11
N ASP A 257 -13.57 18.75 -7.41
CA ASP A 257 -14.77 18.24 -8.09
C ASP A 257 -14.74 16.71 -8.21
N VAL A 258 -13.56 16.16 -8.51
CA VAL A 258 -13.37 14.69 -8.55
C VAL A 258 -13.58 14.10 -7.17
N ARG A 259 -13.06 14.74 -6.11
CA ARG A 259 -13.24 14.33 -4.71
C ARG A 259 -14.72 14.30 -4.36
N ARG A 260 -15.46 15.37 -4.64
CA ARG A 260 -16.88 15.49 -4.34
C ARG A 260 -17.67 14.39 -5.04
N TRP A 261 -17.47 14.23 -6.35
CA TRP A 261 -18.13 13.19 -7.13
C TRP A 261 -17.82 11.77 -6.59
N LEU A 262 -16.55 11.48 -6.28
CA LEU A 262 -16.12 10.19 -5.77
C LEU A 262 -16.75 9.90 -4.41
N ARG A 263 -16.74 10.90 -3.52
CA ARG A 263 -17.31 10.82 -2.18
C ARG A 263 -18.81 10.57 -2.21
N GLU A 264 -19.56 11.31 -3.02
CA GLU A 264 -21.01 11.19 -3.15
C GLU A 264 -21.41 9.82 -3.72
N LYS A 265 -20.73 9.38 -4.75
CA LYS A 265 -21.14 8.17 -5.47
C LYS A 265 -20.65 6.88 -4.83
N TYR A 266 -19.44 6.84 -4.33
CA TYR A 266 -18.77 5.61 -3.87
C TYR A 266 -18.21 5.70 -2.45
N GLY A 267 -18.26 6.85 -1.82
CA GLY A 267 -17.63 7.10 -0.55
C GLY A 267 -18.51 6.78 0.66
N ILE A 268 -17.85 6.32 1.74
CA ILE A 268 -18.44 6.18 3.09
C ILE A 268 -17.42 6.66 4.13
N GLY A 269 -17.88 7.13 5.26
CA GLY A 269 -17.03 7.57 6.38
C GLY A 269 -17.86 8.20 7.48
N LEU A 270 -17.22 8.48 8.62
CA LEU A 270 -17.87 8.96 9.83
C LEU A 270 -18.48 10.36 9.69
N VAL A 271 -17.93 11.19 8.81
CA VAL A 271 -18.40 12.56 8.61
C VAL A 271 -18.67 12.85 7.14
N PRO A 272 -19.76 13.59 6.83
CA PRO A 272 -20.15 13.89 5.44
C PRO A 272 -19.09 14.68 4.66
N GLU A 273 -18.38 15.61 5.32
CA GLU A 273 -17.40 16.52 4.68
C GLU A 273 -15.97 16.00 4.76
N ALA A 274 -15.77 14.67 4.85
CA ALA A 274 -14.43 14.09 4.85
C ALA A 274 -13.62 14.51 3.63
N LYS A 275 -12.40 15.04 3.86
CA LYS A 275 -11.56 15.64 2.84
C LYS A 275 -10.50 14.68 2.27
N ASN A 276 -10.11 13.66 3.04
CA ASN A 276 -9.02 12.79 2.65
C ASN A 276 -9.55 11.49 2.00
N TYR A 277 -8.82 11.01 1.01
CA TYR A 277 -9.03 9.70 0.39
C TYR A 277 -7.66 9.03 0.15
N PHE A 278 -7.52 7.77 0.54
CA PHE A 278 -6.27 7.00 0.42
C PHE A 278 -6.54 5.58 -0.08
N PHE A 279 -7.49 5.40 -1.00
CA PHE A 279 -7.87 4.10 -1.58
C PHE A 279 -8.34 3.04 -0.56
N GLY A 280 -8.55 3.42 0.68
CA GLY A 280 -9.11 2.52 1.69
C GLY A 280 -10.55 2.12 1.35
N ILE A 281 -10.94 0.93 1.80
CA ILE A 281 -12.25 0.35 1.57
C ILE A 281 -12.87 -0.02 2.92
N LEU A 282 -14.17 0.28 3.10
CA LEU A 282 -14.93 0.01 4.32
C LEU A 282 -16.34 -0.44 3.94
N SER A 283 -16.93 -1.41 4.67
CA SER A 283 -18.33 -1.77 4.47
C SER A 283 -19.30 -0.81 5.17
N GLU A 284 -20.52 -0.79 4.70
CA GLU A 284 -21.60 0.00 5.35
C GLU A 284 -21.82 -0.47 6.78
N ALA A 285 -21.81 -1.80 7.01
CA ALA A 285 -21.96 -2.39 8.34
C ALA A 285 -20.84 -2.00 9.32
N GLU A 286 -19.55 -2.07 8.87
CA GLU A 286 -18.42 -1.62 9.70
C GLU A 286 -18.54 -0.14 10.06
N ASN A 287 -18.88 0.71 9.09
CA ASN A 287 -19.04 2.15 9.34
C ASN A 287 -20.19 2.45 10.33
N GLU A 288 -21.33 1.75 10.21
CA GLU A 288 -22.45 1.89 11.15
C GLU A 288 -22.08 1.42 12.54
N THR A 289 -21.41 0.27 12.66
CA THR A 289 -20.96 -0.26 13.95
C THR A 289 -20.06 0.74 14.66
N ILE A 290 -19.08 1.28 13.95
CA ILE A 290 -18.18 2.31 14.49
C ILE A 290 -18.99 3.56 14.90
N ALA A 291 -19.81 4.08 13.99
CA ALA A 291 -20.56 5.31 14.24
C ALA A 291 -21.51 5.21 15.44
N ARG A 292 -22.14 4.05 15.65
CA ARG A 292 -23.05 3.80 16.80
C ARG A 292 -22.29 3.56 18.11
N GLY A 293 -21.10 2.95 18.03
CA GLY A 293 -20.31 2.60 19.23
C GLY A 293 -19.42 3.72 19.75
N LEU A 294 -19.16 4.75 18.93
CA LEU A 294 -18.37 5.90 19.36
C LEU A 294 -19.19 6.82 20.28
N THR A 295 -18.59 7.21 21.40
CA THR A 295 -19.17 8.21 22.32
C THR A 295 -19.11 9.60 21.70
N SER A 296 -17.99 9.97 21.07
CA SER A 296 -17.84 11.24 20.36
C SER A 296 -16.83 11.19 19.23
N THR A 297 -17.02 12.11 18.27
CA THR A 297 -16.09 12.32 17.17
C THR A 297 -15.77 13.82 17.10
N VAL A 298 -14.49 14.15 17.22
CA VAL A 298 -14.00 15.54 17.22
C VAL A 298 -13.23 15.83 15.92
N ARG A 299 -13.64 16.88 15.22
CA ARG A 299 -12.89 17.39 14.05
C ARG A 299 -11.74 18.28 14.51
N GLY A 300 -10.57 18.06 13.96
CA GLY A 300 -9.37 18.80 14.30
C GLY A 300 -8.17 17.87 14.46
N TYR A 301 -7.01 18.46 14.57
CA TYR A 301 -5.75 17.75 14.75
C TYR A 301 -5.28 17.95 16.17
N LEU A 302 -5.02 16.86 16.89
CA LEU A 302 -4.41 16.92 18.22
C LEU A 302 -3.02 17.54 18.09
N ALA A 303 -2.76 18.55 18.90
CA ALA A 303 -1.46 19.21 19.00
C ALA A 303 -0.70 18.70 20.22
N ASP A 304 -1.38 18.61 21.38
CA ASP A 304 -0.78 18.23 22.65
C ASP A 304 -1.86 17.72 23.62
N VAL A 305 -1.42 17.11 24.71
CA VAL A 305 -2.20 16.98 25.95
C VAL A 305 -1.35 17.66 27.03
N ARG A 306 -1.91 18.65 27.69
CA ARG A 306 -1.23 19.42 28.75
C ARG A 306 -2.07 19.45 30.04
N ASP A 307 -1.44 19.71 31.15
CA ASP A 307 -2.16 19.89 32.40
C ASP A 307 -2.56 21.35 32.60
N GLN A 308 -3.83 21.57 32.88
CA GLN A 308 -4.39 22.84 33.31
C GLN A 308 -4.99 22.65 34.72
N ASP A 309 -4.51 23.39 35.68
CA ASP A 309 -4.94 23.29 37.10
C ASP A 309 -4.93 21.83 37.65
N GLY A 310 -3.91 21.06 37.24
CA GLY A 310 -3.73 19.64 37.65
C GLY A 310 -4.63 18.64 36.93
N ARG A 311 -5.33 19.04 35.83
CA ARG A 311 -6.18 18.18 35.02
C ARG A 311 -5.67 18.15 33.57
N PRO A 312 -5.61 16.98 32.94
CA PRO A 312 -5.20 16.90 31.56
C PRO A 312 -6.26 17.43 30.59
N GLU A 313 -5.81 18.23 29.61
CA GLU A 313 -6.62 18.77 28.53
C GLU A 313 -6.07 18.35 27.18
N LEU A 314 -6.91 17.82 26.31
CA LEU A 314 -6.61 17.70 24.88
C LEU A 314 -6.56 19.09 24.25
N VAL A 315 -5.49 19.40 23.54
CA VAL A 315 -5.28 20.67 22.85
C VAL A 315 -5.26 20.43 21.35
N LEU A 316 -6.23 20.98 20.63
CA LEU A 316 -6.26 20.90 19.17
C LEU A 316 -5.39 22.02 18.56
N ARG A 317 -4.89 21.82 17.33
CA ARG A 317 -4.13 22.84 16.59
C ARG A 317 -4.93 24.12 16.34
N SER A 318 -6.25 24.06 16.42
CA SER A 318 -7.15 25.22 16.34
C SER A 318 -7.18 26.07 17.60
N GLY A 319 -6.53 25.63 18.69
CA GLY A 319 -6.60 26.26 20.01
C GLY A 319 -7.80 25.78 20.87
N VAL A 320 -8.69 24.96 20.31
CA VAL A 320 -9.79 24.36 21.11
C VAL A 320 -9.21 23.35 22.08
N THR A 321 -9.65 23.43 23.35
CA THR A 321 -9.27 22.52 24.41
C THR A 321 -10.44 21.69 24.89
N ARG A 322 -10.16 20.52 25.47
CA ARG A 322 -11.14 19.66 26.11
C ARG A 322 -10.53 18.92 27.29
N GLU A 323 -11.04 19.17 28.48
CA GLU A 323 -10.67 18.44 29.69
C GLU A 323 -10.98 16.93 29.54
N VAL A 324 -10.07 16.08 30.01
CA VAL A 324 -10.24 14.62 30.06
C VAL A 324 -9.81 14.11 31.44
N PRO A 325 -10.36 12.99 31.93
CA PRO A 325 -9.91 12.40 33.19
C PRO A 325 -8.45 11.97 33.17
N ALA A 326 -7.78 12.02 34.32
CA ALA A 326 -6.47 11.43 34.48
C ALA A 326 -6.54 9.92 34.18
N GLY A 327 -5.48 9.37 33.57
CA GLY A 327 -5.43 7.98 33.12
C GLY A 327 -6.09 7.73 31.76
N THR A 328 -6.64 8.75 31.08
CA THR A 328 -7.21 8.66 29.74
C THR A 328 -6.21 8.00 28.76
N TRP A 329 -6.70 7.08 27.96
CA TRP A 329 -5.91 6.40 26.90
C TRP A 329 -5.93 7.21 25.61
N ILE A 330 -4.76 7.45 25.05
CA ILE A 330 -4.61 8.07 23.72
C ILE A 330 -3.96 7.06 22.78
N VAL A 331 -4.71 6.60 21.78
CA VAL A 331 -4.26 5.62 20.79
C VAL A 331 -3.79 6.33 19.53
N ASN A 332 -2.52 6.25 19.21
CA ASN A 332 -1.96 6.85 18.01
C ASN A 332 -2.20 6.00 16.77
N CYS A 333 -3.15 6.40 15.94
CA CYS A 333 -3.42 5.79 14.64
C CYS A 333 -2.97 6.70 13.46
N THR A 334 -1.94 7.51 13.66
CA THR A 334 -1.42 8.46 12.66
C THR A 334 -0.02 8.10 12.19
N GLY A 335 0.32 8.46 10.95
CA GLY A 335 1.69 8.40 10.45
C GLY A 335 2.27 7.00 10.21
N LEU A 336 1.46 5.95 10.26
CA LEU A 336 1.93 4.56 10.09
C LEU A 336 2.41 4.28 8.66
N ILE A 337 1.76 4.86 7.66
CA ILE A 337 2.23 4.81 6.27
C ILE A 337 2.87 6.15 5.95
N THR A 338 4.18 6.20 5.94
CA THR A 338 4.93 7.41 5.58
C THR A 338 5.76 7.15 4.33
N PRO A 339 5.90 8.18 3.46
CA PRO A 339 6.90 8.11 2.41
C PRO A 339 8.27 7.89 3.02
N VAL A 340 8.97 6.89 2.57
CA VAL A 340 10.29 6.52 3.04
C VAL A 340 11.28 7.63 2.73
N GLY A 341 12.25 7.84 3.61
CA GLY A 341 13.37 8.76 3.42
C GLY A 341 14.38 8.33 2.36
N ARG A 342 14.07 7.33 1.52
CA ARG A 342 14.93 6.87 0.43
C ARG A 342 15.07 7.92 -0.65
N PRO A 343 16.26 8.06 -1.24
CA PRO A 343 16.44 8.96 -2.38
C PRO A 343 15.57 8.53 -3.56
N TYR A 344 15.34 9.46 -4.49
CA TYR A 344 14.74 9.11 -5.76
C TYR A 344 15.69 8.20 -6.54
N GLU A 345 15.13 7.12 -7.07
CA GLU A 345 15.72 6.30 -8.11
C GLU A 345 14.68 6.07 -9.20
N PRO A 346 15.09 6.07 -10.48
CA PRO A 346 14.21 5.70 -11.57
C PRO A 346 13.74 4.25 -11.40
N TYR A 347 12.58 3.91 -11.97
CA TYR A 347 12.08 2.55 -11.89
C TYR A 347 12.94 1.53 -12.66
N SER A 348 13.70 1.97 -13.63
CA SER A 348 14.63 1.13 -14.42
C SER A 348 15.99 1.82 -14.55
N SER A 349 17.06 1.04 -14.50
CA SER A 349 18.36 1.49 -14.97
C SER A 349 18.42 1.58 -16.49
N PRO A 350 19.42 2.29 -17.06
CA PRO A 350 19.60 2.39 -18.51
C PRO A 350 19.84 1.04 -19.21
N SER A 351 20.43 0.08 -18.53
CA SER A 351 20.63 -1.29 -19.05
C SER A 351 19.36 -2.13 -19.05
N GLY A 352 18.37 -1.77 -18.22
CA GLY A 352 17.19 -2.60 -17.93
C GLY A 352 17.45 -3.77 -16.97
N ASN A 353 18.67 -3.90 -16.41
CA ASN A 353 19.01 -4.98 -15.50
C ASN A 353 18.65 -4.68 -14.05
N VAL A 354 18.32 -3.44 -13.70
CA VAL A 354 17.86 -3.06 -12.37
C VAL A 354 16.43 -2.52 -12.43
N LEU A 355 15.54 -3.13 -11.68
CA LEU A 355 14.16 -2.69 -11.48
C LEU A 355 13.96 -2.21 -10.04
N THR A 356 13.53 -0.96 -9.87
CA THR A 356 13.24 -0.36 -8.56
C THR A 356 11.74 -0.15 -8.38
N LEU A 357 11.14 -0.89 -7.45
CA LEU A 357 9.73 -0.82 -7.10
C LEU A 357 9.56 0.11 -5.90
N SER A 358 9.37 1.40 -6.16
CA SER A 358 9.36 2.44 -5.14
C SER A 358 8.22 3.45 -5.37
N LEU A 359 7.71 4.04 -4.29
CA LEU A 359 6.79 5.19 -4.37
C LEU A 359 7.46 6.46 -4.87
N ARG A 360 8.81 6.52 -4.94
CA ARG A 360 9.56 7.64 -5.51
C ARG A 360 9.53 7.65 -7.06
N SER A 361 9.27 6.48 -7.65
CA SER A 361 9.14 6.29 -9.11
C SER A 361 7.91 5.43 -9.44
N ALA A 362 6.78 5.75 -8.82
CA ALA A 362 5.56 4.97 -8.97
C ALA A 362 4.98 5.07 -10.39
N THR A 363 4.72 3.93 -11.02
CA THR A 363 4.15 3.83 -12.37
C THR A 363 2.70 3.37 -12.37
N VAL A 364 2.28 2.66 -11.33
CA VAL A 364 0.89 2.23 -11.11
C VAL A 364 0.52 2.41 -9.64
N LEU A 365 -0.76 2.25 -9.32
CA LEU A 365 -1.30 2.59 -8.01
C LEU A 365 -0.65 1.86 -6.83
N LEU A 366 -0.39 0.55 -6.99
CA LEU A 366 0.16 -0.29 -5.93
C LEU A 366 1.50 -0.88 -6.38
N SER A 367 2.46 -0.94 -5.47
CA SER A 367 3.78 -1.53 -5.72
C SER A 367 3.72 -3.00 -6.16
N SER A 368 2.70 -3.74 -5.74
CA SER A 368 2.46 -5.11 -6.18
C SER A 368 2.04 -5.22 -7.65
N PHE A 369 1.19 -4.31 -8.15
CA PHE A 369 0.88 -4.22 -9.59
C PHE A 369 2.09 -3.74 -10.40
N MET A 370 2.82 -2.76 -9.86
CA MET A 370 4.08 -2.31 -10.46
C MET A 370 5.03 -3.49 -10.63
N ALA A 371 5.24 -4.26 -9.57
CA ALA A 371 6.08 -5.45 -9.59
C ALA A 371 5.64 -6.45 -10.66
N TYR A 372 4.35 -6.76 -10.73
CA TYR A 372 3.81 -7.70 -11.70
C TYR A 372 4.10 -7.29 -13.14
N PHE A 373 3.67 -6.11 -13.55
CA PHE A 373 3.80 -5.69 -14.94
C PHE A 373 5.24 -5.37 -15.34
N MET A 374 6.00 -4.73 -14.45
CA MET A 374 7.36 -4.31 -14.82
C MET A 374 8.34 -5.47 -14.84
N THR A 375 8.11 -6.54 -14.06
CA THR A 375 8.91 -7.76 -14.17
C THR A 375 8.65 -8.45 -15.52
N HIS A 376 7.40 -8.46 -16.01
CA HIS A 376 7.13 -8.93 -17.37
C HIS A 376 7.86 -8.10 -18.43
N LEU A 377 7.90 -6.76 -18.29
CA LEU A 377 8.67 -5.91 -19.21
C LEU A 377 10.16 -6.21 -19.14
N MET A 378 10.72 -6.38 -17.93
CA MET A 378 12.15 -6.67 -17.70
C MET A 378 12.58 -7.95 -18.41
N TYR A 379 11.84 -9.05 -18.26
CA TYR A 379 12.18 -10.34 -18.86
C TYR A 379 11.82 -10.47 -20.34
N ARG A 380 11.16 -9.45 -20.91
CA ARG A 380 10.87 -9.36 -22.34
C ARG A 380 11.70 -8.29 -23.04
N ASP A 381 12.69 -7.72 -22.35
CA ASP A 381 13.55 -6.63 -22.83
C ASP A 381 12.77 -5.38 -23.30
N LEU A 382 11.61 -5.13 -22.66
CA LEU A 382 10.72 -4.02 -22.94
C LEU A 382 10.77 -2.91 -21.88
N LEU A 383 11.52 -3.10 -20.80
CA LEU A 383 11.54 -2.18 -19.67
C LEU A 383 12.10 -0.80 -20.02
N THR A 384 13.12 -0.75 -20.87
CA THR A 384 13.78 0.50 -21.32
C THR A 384 13.14 1.10 -22.58
N THR A 385 12.38 0.29 -23.35
CA THR A 385 11.79 0.72 -24.62
C THR A 385 10.32 1.14 -24.48
N THR A 386 9.68 0.84 -23.35
CA THR A 386 8.31 1.23 -23.05
C THR A 386 8.32 2.48 -22.19
N PRO A 387 7.92 3.68 -22.70
CA PRO A 387 8.07 4.94 -21.98
C PRO A 387 6.96 5.12 -20.96
N LEU A 388 6.93 4.30 -19.91
CA LEU A 388 5.97 4.44 -18.85
C LEU A 388 6.17 5.77 -18.11
N TYR A 389 5.06 6.43 -17.76
CA TYR A 389 5.11 7.58 -16.86
C TYR A 389 5.38 7.09 -15.44
N GLN A 390 6.22 7.84 -14.74
CA GLN A 390 6.47 7.68 -13.32
C GLN A 390 6.09 8.96 -12.59
N VAL A 391 5.79 8.85 -11.31
CA VAL A 391 5.59 9.99 -10.41
C VAL A 391 6.32 9.77 -9.11
N ASP A 392 7.00 10.80 -8.61
CA ASP A 392 7.45 10.83 -7.22
C ASP A 392 6.26 11.09 -6.31
N TYR A 393 5.61 9.99 -5.86
CA TYR A 393 4.45 10.09 -4.99
C TYR A 393 4.78 10.73 -3.64
N SER A 394 6.00 10.54 -3.13
CA SER A 394 6.43 11.12 -1.86
C SER A 394 6.53 12.64 -1.92
N GLU A 395 7.01 13.16 -3.04
CA GLU A 395 7.04 14.60 -3.30
C GLU A 395 5.62 15.14 -3.55
N LEU A 396 4.87 14.49 -4.43
CA LEU A 396 3.49 14.86 -4.73
C LEU A 396 2.62 14.92 -3.47
N ALA A 397 2.74 13.95 -2.57
CA ALA A 397 1.96 13.92 -1.33
C ALA A 397 2.32 15.05 -0.36
N LYS A 398 3.51 15.65 -0.46
CA LYS A 398 3.92 16.83 0.33
C LYS A 398 3.32 18.11 -0.22
N VAL A 399 3.40 18.32 -1.54
CA VAL A 399 3.02 19.59 -2.17
C VAL A 399 1.57 19.64 -2.64
N ALA A 400 0.99 18.47 -2.97
CA ALA A 400 -0.35 18.36 -3.56
C ALA A 400 -1.15 17.18 -2.98
N LYS A 401 -1.14 17.02 -1.66
CA LYS A 401 -1.83 15.90 -0.97
C LYS A 401 -3.28 15.70 -1.42
N PRO A 402 -4.12 16.74 -1.62
CA PRO A 402 -5.50 16.55 -2.09
C PRO A 402 -5.61 15.97 -3.50
N ALA A 403 -4.66 16.28 -4.40
CA ALA A 403 -4.65 15.79 -5.77
C ALA A 403 -4.01 14.40 -5.91
N SER A 404 -3.13 14.01 -4.96
CA SER A 404 -2.29 12.81 -5.08
C SER A 404 -3.05 11.52 -5.38
N PRO A 405 -4.24 11.21 -4.82
CA PRO A 405 -4.97 9.99 -5.16
C PRO A 405 -5.44 9.96 -6.62
N TYR A 406 -5.81 11.11 -7.17
CA TYR A 406 -6.34 11.21 -8.53
C TYR A 406 -5.22 11.16 -9.56
N VAL A 407 -4.07 11.74 -9.25
CA VAL A 407 -2.83 11.59 -10.03
C VAL A 407 -2.43 10.12 -10.09
N MET A 408 -2.42 9.42 -8.95
CA MET A 408 -2.08 7.99 -8.90
C MET A 408 -3.05 7.12 -9.70
N ALA A 409 -4.36 7.39 -9.64
CA ALA A 409 -5.35 6.69 -10.46
C ALA A 409 -5.13 6.99 -11.96
N THR A 410 -4.78 8.22 -12.30
CA THR A 410 -4.57 8.66 -13.69
C THR A 410 -3.31 8.04 -14.29
N ILE A 411 -2.18 8.05 -13.55
CA ILE A 411 -0.94 7.44 -14.04
C ILE A 411 -1.08 5.92 -14.20
N ALA A 412 -1.77 5.26 -13.27
CA ALA A 412 -2.03 3.82 -13.37
C ALA A 412 -2.84 3.49 -14.64
N GLN A 413 -3.90 4.24 -14.93
CA GLN A 413 -4.74 4.00 -16.11
C GLN A 413 -4.04 4.40 -17.41
N TYR A 414 -3.23 5.45 -17.40
CA TYR A 414 -2.42 5.84 -18.56
C TYR A 414 -1.39 4.75 -18.90
N ASN A 415 -0.63 4.29 -17.90
CA ASN A 415 0.35 3.24 -18.10
C ASN A 415 -0.28 1.90 -18.49
N LEU A 416 -1.49 1.58 -18.00
CA LEU A 416 -2.23 0.41 -18.49
C LEU A 416 -2.54 0.50 -19.99
N CYS A 417 -2.80 1.70 -20.54
CA CYS A 417 -2.92 1.87 -21.98
C CYS A 417 -1.61 1.51 -22.71
N LEU A 418 -0.46 1.99 -22.22
CA LEU A 418 0.86 1.69 -22.78
C LEU A 418 1.22 0.21 -22.66
N LEU A 419 1.01 -0.37 -21.48
CA LEU A 419 1.25 -1.79 -21.22
C LEU A 419 0.42 -2.70 -22.13
N SER A 420 -0.83 -2.31 -22.43
CA SER A 420 -1.70 -3.08 -23.31
C SER A 420 -1.27 -3.07 -24.79
N ASP A 421 -0.36 -2.18 -25.18
CA ASP A 421 0.22 -2.16 -26.52
C ASP A 421 1.42 -3.11 -26.66
N VAL A 422 2.10 -3.45 -25.57
CA VAL A 422 3.36 -4.20 -25.59
C VAL A 422 3.29 -5.57 -24.91
N LEU A 423 2.42 -5.75 -23.92
CA LEU A 423 2.25 -7.02 -23.22
C LEU A 423 1.12 -7.86 -23.83
N PRO A 424 1.27 -9.19 -23.88
CA PRO A 424 0.21 -10.07 -24.38
C PRO A 424 -0.99 -10.06 -23.43
N LEU A 425 -2.18 -10.28 -23.97
CA LEU A 425 -3.44 -10.32 -23.21
C LEU A 425 -3.36 -11.29 -22.02
N ARG A 426 -2.62 -12.39 -22.15
CA ARG A 426 -2.43 -13.38 -21.10
C ARG A 426 -1.85 -12.74 -19.83
N SER A 427 -0.89 -11.82 -19.91
CA SER A 427 -0.32 -11.12 -18.75
C SER A 427 -1.37 -10.33 -17.96
N PHE A 428 -2.45 -9.88 -18.60
CA PHE A 428 -3.56 -9.22 -17.90
C PHE A 428 -4.57 -10.24 -17.32
N LEU A 429 -4.80 -11.34 -18.01
CA LEU A 429 -5.74 -12.37 -17.54
C LEU A 429 -5.19 -13.16 -16.34
N ASP A 430 -3.88 -13.39 -16.30
CA ASP A 430 -3.18 -14.14 -15.25
C ASP A 430 -2.82 -13.27 -14.04
N CYS A 431 -3.07 -11.94 -14.09
CA CYS A 431 -2.85 -11.05 -12.95
C CYS A 431 -3.82 -11.37 -11.80
N GLY A 432 -3.32 -12.00 -10.73
CA GLY A 432 -4.12 -12.35 -9.55
C GLY A 432 -4.63 -11.14 -8.77
N LEU A 433 -3.97 -9.98 -8.94
CA LEU A 433 -4.37 -8.71 -8.34
C LEU A 433 -5.49 -7.99 -9.10
N ASP A 434 -5.89 -8.48 -10.29
CA ASP A 434 -6.93 -7.84 -11.09
C ASP A 434 -8.28 -7.86 -10.37
N PHE A 435 -8.70 -6.72 -9.86
CA PHE A 435 -9.99 -6.55 -9.18
C PHE A 435 -11.19 -6.86 -10.06
N ASP A 436 -11.05 -6.81 -11.39
CA ASP A 436 -12.12 -7.14 -12.32
C ASP A 436 -12.42 -8.65 -12.33
N ARG A 437 -11.54 -9.49 -11.78
CA ARG A 437 -11.81 -10.91 -11.52
C ARG A 437 -13.00 -11.14 -10.57
N TRP A 438 -13.41 -10.13 -9.82
CA TRP A 438 -14.64 -10.18 -9.02
C TRP A 438 -15.90 -10.27 -9.88
N MET A 439 -15.90 -9.68 -11.07
CA MET A 439 -17.05 -9.71 -11.98
C MET A 439 -17.27 -11.10 -12.60
N PRO A 440 -18.52 -11.43 -12.98
CA PRO A 440 -18.79 -12.54 -13.90
C PRO A 440 -18.07 -12.34 -15.23
N LEU A 441 -17.69 -13.46 -15.87
CA LEU A 441 -16.92 -13.44 -17.12
C LEU A 441 -17.52 -12.54 -18.23
N PRO A 442 -18.84 -12.53 -18.50
CA PRO A 442 -19.40 -11.64 -19.52
C PRO A 442 -19.15 -10.15 -19.23
N HIS A 443 -19.22 -9.74 -17.97
CA HIS A 443 -18.95 -8.35 -17.57
C HIS A 443 -17.47 -8.01 -17.73
N ARG A 444 -16.55 -8.94 -17.42
CA ARG A 444 -15.12 -8.74 -17.65
C ARG A 444 -14.82 -8.56 -19.13
N VAL A 445 -15.38 -9.41 -19.99
CA VAL A 445 -15.21 -9.28 -21.45
C VAL A 445 -15.71 -7.93 -21.94
N ALA A 446 -16.88 -7.49 -21.48
CA ALA A 446 -17.42 -6.18 -21.83
C ALA A 446 -16.51 -5.03 -21.33
N ALA A 447 -15.94 -5.14 -20.11
CA ALA A 447 -15.02 -4.14 -19.58
C ALA A 447 -13.73 -4.06 -20.41
N VAL A 448 -13.15 -5.20 -20.79
CA VAL A 448 -11.96 -5.27 -21.66
C VAL A 448 -12.26 -4.66 -23.04
N ALA A 449 -13.40 -5.00 -23.66
CA ALA A 449 -13.79 -4.43 -24.95
C ALA A 449 -14.00 -2.91 -24.88
N ALA A 450 -14.64 -2.42 -23.80
CA ALA A 450 -14.82 -1.00 -23.56
C ALA A 450 -13.50 -0.26 -23.33
N PHE A 451 -12.55 -0.88 -22.62
CA PHE A 451 -11.19 -0.34 -22.45
C PHE A 451 -10.49 -0.25 -23.80
N ALA A 452 -10.45 -1.34 -24.58
CA ALA A 452 -9.80 -1.39 -25.90
C ALA A 452 -10.34 -0.31 -26.86
N ALA A 453 -11.67 -0.10 -26.89
CA ALA A 453 -12.31 0.90 -27.73
C ALA A 453 -11.96 2.35 -27.35
N ARG A 454 -11.64 2.62 -26.08
CA ARG A 454 -11.44 3.98 -25.56
C ARG A 454 -9.98 4.32 -25.30
N ARG A 455 -9.08 3.35 -25.15
CA ARG A 455 -7.72 3.52 -24.62
C ARG A 455 -6.92 4.63 -25.28
N LYS A 456 -6.99 4.81 -26.61
CA LYS A 456 -6.24 5.86 -27.32
C LYS A 456 -6.73 7.26 -26.93
N ARG A 457 -8.05 7.47 -26.94
CA ARG A 457 -8.64 8.78 -26.58
C ARG A 457 -8.45 9.08 -25.11
N ASP A 458 -8.73 8.11 -24.25
CA ASP A 458 -8.62 8.26 -22.81
C ASP A 458 -7.14 8.44 -22.41
N GLY A 459 -6.21 7.72 -23.07
CA GLY A 459 -4.76 7.87 -22.86
C GLY A 459 -4.25 9.27 -23.19
N ALA A 460 -4.65 9.86 -24.32
CA ALA A 460 -4.27 11.23 -24.67
C ALA A 460 -4.74 12.25 -23.64
N ARG A 461 -5.98 12.09 -23.13
CA ARG A 461 -6.53 12.96 -22.08
C ARG A 461 -5.79 12.80 -20.75
N MET A 462 -5.52 11.55 -20.36
CA MET A 462 -4.79 11.25 -19.11
C MET A 462 -3.38 11.81 -19.14
N ARG A 463 -2.70 11.70 -20.29
CA ARG A 463 -1.38 12.31 -20.49
C ARG A 463 -1.43 13.81 -20.28
N ALA A 464 -2.37 14.51 -20.90
CA ALA A 464 -2.53 15.96 -20.72
C ALA A 464 -2.77 16.33 -19.25
N ALA A 465 -3.59 15.56 -18.50
CA ALA A 465 -3.82 15.78 -17.08
C ALA A 465 -2.54 15.59 -16.25
N LEU A 466 -1.70 14.60 -16.58
CA LEU A 466 -0.44 14.34 -15.91
C LEU A 466 0.60 15.43 -16.22
N ASP A 467 0.67 15.90 -17.47
CA ASP A 467 1.54 17.01 -17.86
C ASP A 467 1.11 18.30 -17.13
N THR A 468 -0.20 18.59 -17.04
CA THR A 468 -0.75 19.69 -16.25
C THR A 468 -0.38 19.58 -14.76
N THR A 469 -0.43 18.37 -14.20
CA THR A 469 -0.03 18.10 -12.81
C THR A 469 1.44 18.41 -12.58
N ARG A 470 2.32 17.93 -13.47
CA ARG A 470 3.76 18.22 -13.43
C ARG A 470 4.01 19.73 -13.41
N ASP A 471 3.43 20.45 -14.36
CA ASP A 471 3.68 21.88 -14.57
C ASP A 471 3.10 22.73 -13.42
N ARG A 472 1.94 22.31 -12.85
CA ARG A 472 1.28 23.03 -11.75
C ARG A 472 2.02 22.88 -10.42
N PHE A 473 2.54 21.69 -10.12
CA PHE A 473 3.10 21.39 -8.81
C PHE A 473 4.62 21.30 -8.80
N GLY A 474 5.28 21.35 -9.96
CA GLY A 474 6.73 21.23 -10.09
C GLY A 474 7.26 19.85 -9.65
N VAL A 475 6.41 18.81 -9.69
CA VAL A 475 6.77 17.46 -9.26
C VAL A 475 7.31 16.63 -10.42
N ARG A 476 8.16 15.66 -10.10
CA ARG A 476 8.58 14.65 -11.08
C ARG A 476 7.38 13.80 -11.48
N CYS A 477 6.84 14.07 -12.66
CA CYS A 477 5.74 13.32 -13.27
C CYS A 477 5.91 13.33 -14.79
N GLY A 478 6.21 12.19 -15.38
CA GLY A 478 6.50 12.08 -16.82
C GLY A 478 7.10 10.73 -17.21
N PRO A 479 7.41 10.55 -18.51
CA PRO A 479 8.11 9.35 -18.96
C PRO A 479 9.51 9.28 -18.32
N LEU A 480 10.02 8.05 -18.18
CA LEU A 480 11.41 7.87 -17.79
C LEU A 480 12.30 8.26 -18.96
N GLU A 481 13.18 9.21 -18.73
CA GLU A 481 14.24 9.59 -19.64
C GLU A 481 15.56 9.07 -19.12
N PHE A 482 16.28 8.33 -19.94
CA PHE A 482 17.65 7.92 -19.65
C PHE A 482 18.56 9.03 -20.16
N VAL A 483 19.22 9.71 -19.23
CA VAL A 483 20.21 10.76 -19.53
C VAL A 483 21.56 10.13 -19.79
#